data_80fb7b0219da21e999eb06096cc06ff2
#
_entry.id   80fb7b0219da21e999eb06096cc06ff2
#
_cell.length_a   1.000
_cell.length_b   1.000
_cell.length_c   1.000
_cell.angle_alpha   90.00
_cell.angle_beta   90.00
_cell.angle_gamma   90.00
#
_symmetry.space_group_name_H-M   'P 1'
#
loop_
_entity.id
_entity.type
_entity.pdbx_description
1 polymer ?
#
loop_
_entity_poly.entity_id
_entity_poly.type
_entity_poly.pdbx_seq_one_letter_code
_entity_poly.pdbx_strand_id
1 'polypeptide(L)'
;MNLHQFRFVQEAVRRGLNLTETARALYTSQPGVSKAILELEQELGVDIFVRHGKRLRQVTDPGQHVLRSIDIILREVANLKRIGDEYSQQDSGRLSIATTHTQARYVLPGPVGELRRLYP
;
A
#
# COMPACT_ATOMS: atom_id res chain seq x y z
N MET A 1 6.30 -7.45 -8.05
CA MET A 1 5.20 -6.48 -7.83
C MET A 1 4.94 -6.37 -6.34
N ASN A 2 4.88 -5.15 -5.83
CA ASN A 2 4.71 -4.93 -4.39
C ASN A 2 4.08 -3.56 -4.13
N LEU A 3 3.67 -3.34 -2.87
CA LEU A 3 2.99 -2.11 -2.49
C LEU A 3 3.88 -0.88 -2.58
N HIS A 4 5.19 -1.02 -2.39
CA HIS A 4 6.11 0.11 -2.54
C HIS A 4 6.09 0.66 -3.96
N GLN A 5 6.10 -0.24 -4.94
CA GLN A 5 6.03 0.16 -6.34
C GLN A 5 4.72 0.90 -6.63
N PHE A 6 3.61 0.41 -6.08
CA PHE A 6 2.30 1.05 -6.23
C PHE A 6 2.30 2.45 -5.62
N ARG A 7 2.88 2.61 -4.44
CA ARG A 7 2.95 3.90 -3.77
C ARG A 7 3.81 4.88 -4.56
N PHE A 8 4.92 4.40 -5.12
CA PHE A 8 5.78 5.25 -5.92
C PHE A 8 5.05 5.77 -7.15
N VAL A 9 4.32 4.91 -7.85
CA VAL A 9 3.54 5.31 -9.02
C VAL A 9 2.46 6.32 -8.63
N GLN A 10 1.70 6.03 -7.59
CA GLN A 10 0.63 6.91 -7.13
C GLN A 10 1.17 8.28 -6.73
N GLU A 11 2.24 8.29 -5.97
CA GLU A 11 2.82 9.54 -5.50
C GLU A 11 3.43 10.34 -6.66
N ALA A 12 4.03 9.67 -7.64
CA ALA A 12 4.57 10.35 -8.80
C ALA A 12 3.47 11.14 -9.52
N VAL A 13 2.29 10.56 -9.66
CA VAL A 13 1.17 11.25 -10.30
C VAL A 13 0.69 12.42 -9.43
N ARG A 14 0.60 12.22 -8.12
CA ARG A 14 0.20 13.28 -7.19
C ARG A 14 1.15 14.46 -7.22
N ARG A 15 2.43 14.23 -7.44
CA ARG A 15 3.46 15.27 -7.47
C ARG A 15 3.70 15.83 -8.86
N GLY A 16 2.74 15.67 -9.77
CA GLY A 16 2.84 16.21 -11.10
C GLY A 16 3.94 15.58 -11.93
N LEU A 17 4.21 14.29 -11.70
CA LEU A 17 5.24 13.51 -12.39
C LEU A 17 6.66 13.97 -12.05
N ASN A 18 6.83 14.62 -10.91
CA ASN A 18 8.14 15.09 -10.45
C ASN A 18 8.77 14.02 -9.58
N LEU A 19 9.78 13.32 -10.11
CA LEU A 19 10.42 12.20 -9.40
C LEU A 19 11.19 12.66 -8.17
N THR A 20 11.77 13.85 -8.20
CA THR A 20 12.50 14.40 -7.06
C THR A 20 11.55 14.64 -5.88
N GLU A 21 10.39 15.26 -6.15
CA GLU A 21 9.40 15.50 -5.12
C GLU A 21 8.79 14.19 -4.62
N THR A 22 8.58 13.24 -5.52
CA THR A 22 8.09 11.92 -5.14
C THR A 22 9.04 11.24 -4.16
N ALA A 23 10.33 11.26 -4.49
CA ALA A 23 11.34 10.67 -3.63
C ALA A 23 11.38 11.33 -2.25
N ARG A 24 11.28 12.67 -2.24
CA ARG A 24 11.26 13.42 -0.98
C ARG A 24 10.05 13.05 -0.13
N ALA A 25 8.88 12.98 -0.75
CA ALA A 25 7.64 12.65 -0.04
C ALA A 25 7.67 11.26 0.56
N LEU A 26 8.37 10.33 -0.08
CA LEU A 26 8.40 8.94 0.35
C LEU A 26 9.72 8.57 1.06
N TYR A 27 10.53 9.56 1.42
CA TYR A 27 11.77 9.40 2.18
C TYR A 27 12.72 8.41 1.51
N THR A 28 12.88 8.55 0.20
CA THR A 28 13.77 7.68 -0.57
C THR A 28 14.52 8.50 -1.61
N SER A 29 15.33 7.84 -2.43
CA SER A 29 16.10 8.52 -3.47
C SER A 29 15.34 8.51 -4.79
N GLN A 30 15.63 9.51 -5.64
CA GLN A 30 15.06 9.55 -6.98
C GLN A 30 15.42 8.32 -7.80
N PRO A 31 16.68 7.84 -7.82
CA PRO A 31 16.99 6.59 -8.52
C PRO A 31 16.20 5.40 -8.00
N GLY A 32 15.94 5.36 -6.70
CA GLY A 32 15.12 4.30 -6.10
C GLY A 32 13.70 4.29 -6.61
N VAL A 33 13.08 5.47 -6.71
CA VAL A 33 11.73 5.61 -7.25
C VAL A 33 11.72 5.20 -8.72
N SER A 34 12.67 5.73 -9.50
CA SER A 34 12.74 5.44 -10.92
C SER A 34 12.91 3.96 -11.19
N LYS A 35 13.79 3.30 -10.44
CA LYS A 35 14.04 1.87 -10.59
C LYS A 35 12.79 1.06 -10.26
N ALA A 36 12.11 1.40 -9.16
CA ALA A 36 10.90 0.68 -8.75
C ALA A 36 9.80 0.78 -9.80
N ILE A 37 9.63 1.97 -10.39
CA ILE A 37 8.62 2.17 -11.44
C ILE A 37 8.98 1.36 -12.69
N LEU A 38 10.26 1.38 -13.08
CA LEU A 38 10.72 0.61 -14.24
C LEU A 38 10.51 -0.88 -14.04
N GLU A 39 10.82 -1.39 -12.85
CA GLU A 39 10.62 -2.81 -12.55
C GLU A 39 9.15 -3.20 -12.65
N LEU A 40 8.27 -2.33 -12.17
CA LEU A 40 6.84 -2.60 -12.27
C LEU A 40 6.38 -2.59 -13.74
N GLU A 41 6.84 -1.62 -14.52
CA GLU A 41 6.52 -1.56 -15.94
C GLU A 41 6.99 -2.81 -16.67
N GLN A 42 8.19 -3.28 -16.35
CA GLN A 42 8.73 -4.50 -16.96
C GLN A 42 7.90 -5.72 -16.58
N GLU A 43 7.51 -5.81 -15.34
CA GLU A 43 6.70 -6.94 -14.88
C GLU A 43 5.32 -6.95 -15.54
N LEU A 44 4.70 -5.79 -15.68
CA LEU A 44 3.38 -5.68 -16.31
C LEU A 44 3.44 -5.75 -17.83
N GLY A 45 4.61 -5.50 -18.40
CA GLY A 45 4.79 -5.52 -19.85
C GLY A 45 4.18 -4.32 -20.56
N VAL A 46 3.94 -3.22 -19.84
CA VAL A 46 3.43 -1.98 -20.42
C VAL A 46 4.15 -0.79 -19.79
N ASP A 47 4.23 0.29 -20.52
CA ASP A 47 4.74 1.56 -19.97
C ASP A 47 3.59 2.28 -19.26
N ILE A 48 3.84 2.67 -18.01
CA ILE A 48 2.88 3.48 -17.27
C ILE A 48 3.04 4.95 -17.62
N PHE A 49 4.29 5.37 -17.85
CA PHE A 49 4.61 6.77 -18.14
C PHE A 49 5.35 6.89 -19.45
N VAL A 50 5.08 8.00 -20.16
CA VAL A 50 5.90 8.42 -21.29
C VAL A 50 7.09 9.18 -20.71
N ARG A 51 8.29 8.82 -21.14
CA ARG A 51 9.51 9.47 -20.67
C ARG A 51 10.14 10.31 -21.73
N HIS A 52 10.79 11.39 -21.29
CA HIS A 52 11.64 12.20 -22.13
C HIS A 52 12.97 12.31 -21.41
N GLY A 53 13.94 11.49 -21.82
CA GLY A 53 15.17 11.34 -21.06
C GLY A 53 14.86 10.71 -19.71
N LYS A 54 15.25 11.40 -18.63
CA LYS A 54 15.01 10.90 -17.27
C LYS A 54 13.71 11.46 -16.68
N ARG A 55 12.97 12.25 -17.43
CA ARG A 55 11.76 12.88 -16.93
C ARG A 55 10.53 12.12 -17.36
N LEU A 56 9.55 12.06 -16.46
CA LEU A 56 8.22 11.56 -16.79
C LEU A 56 7.44 12.72 -17.42
N ARG A 57 6.79 12.44 -18.56
CA ARG A 57 6.07 13.48 -19.29
C ARG A 57 4.57 13.38 -19.08
N GLN A 58 4.03 12.19 -19.17
CA GLN A 58 2.60 11.98 -19.04
C GLN A 58 2.34 10.50 -18.76
N VAL A 59 1.10 10.20 -18.39
CA VAL A 59 0.65 8.83 -18.16
C VAL A 59 0.15 8.27 -19.48
N THR A 60 0.56 7.05 -19.80
CA THR A 60 0.10 6.37 -21.02
C THR A 60 -1.36 5.91 -20.86
N ASP A 61 -1.99 5.49 -21.96
CA ASP A 61 -3.33 4.90 -21.89
C ASP A 61 -3.36 3.66 -21.00
N PRO A 62 -2.48 2.66 -21.18
CA PRO A 62 -2.44 1.55 -20.24
C PRO A 62 -2.10 2.01 -18.82
N GLY A 63 -1.27 3.06 -18.69
CA GLY A 63 -0.94 3.62 -17.38
C GLY A 63 -2.15 4.14 -16.64
N GLN A 64 -3.11 4.73 -17.34
CA GLN A 64 -4.35 5.19 -16.71
C GLN A 64 -5.11 4.04 -16.08
N HIS A 65 -5.17 2.90 -16.76
CA HIS A 65 -5.82 1.70 -16.22
C HIS A 65 -5.05 1.15 -15.04
N VAL A 66 -3.72 1.11 -15.13
CA VAL A 66 -2.86 0.64 -14.03
C VAL A 66 -3.05 1.54 -12.80
N LEU A 67 -3.09 2.85 -12.99
CA LEU A 67 -3.31 3.79 -11.88
C LEU A 67 -4.64 3.56 -11.19
N ARG A 68 -5.68 3.30 -11.95
CA ARG A 68 -7.00 3.05 -11.38
C ARG A 68 -6.98 1.82 -10.48
N SER A 69 -6.32 0.76 -10.93
CA SER A 69 -6.18 -0.46 -10.13
C SER A 69 -5.32 -0.22 -8.90
N ILE A 70 -4.23 0.53 -9.06
CA ILE A 70 -3.35 0.87 -7.93
C ILE A 70 -4.11 1.65 -6.86
N ASP A 71 -4.91 2.63 -7.28
CA ASP A 71 -5.70 3.43 -6.34
C ASP A 71 -6.67 2.55 -5.55
N ILE A 72 -7.30 1.59 -6.21
CA ILE A 72 -8.20 0.65 -5.55
C ILE A 72 -7.43 -0.20 -4.55
N ILE A 73 -6.29 -0.75 -4.95
CA ILE A 73 -5.47 -1.60 -4.09
C ILE A 73 -5.01 -0.83 -2.85
N LEU A 74 -4.50 0.38 -3.03
CA LEU A 74 -3.99 1.16 -1.91
C LEU A 74 -5.11 1.64 -1.00
N ARG A 75 -6.30 1.88 -1.55
CA ARG A 75 -7.47 2.20 -0.74
C ARG A 75 -7.87 1.01 0.12
N GLU A 76 -7.80 -0.20 -0.45
CA GLU A 76 -8.11 -1.41 0.32
C GLU A 76 -7.05 -1.69 1.39
N VAL A 77 -5.78 -1.39 1.13
CA VAL A 77 -4.74 -1.49 2.14
C VAL A 77 -5.06 -0.55 3.32
N ALA A 78 -5.45 0.69 3.02
CA ALA A 78 -5.84 1.64 4.06
C ALA A 78 -7.06 1.15 4.83
N ASN A 79 -8.02 0.54 4.13
CA ASN A 79 -9.21 -0.02 4.74
C ASN A 79 -8.86 -1.17 5.69
N LEU A 80 -7.92 -2.03 5.29
CA LEU A 80 -7.45 -3.12 6.15
C LEU A 80 -6.82 -2.58 7.44
N LYS A 81 -6.03 -1.52 7.33
CA LYS A 81 -5.42 -0.90 8.51
C LYS A 81 -6.48 -0.31 9.44
N ARG A 82 -7.48 0.32 8.87
CA ARG A 82 -8.58 0.89 9.64
C ARG A 82 -9.33 -0.20 10.41
N ILE A 83 -9.63 -1.30 9.73
CA ILE A 83 -10.30 -2.46 10.35
C ILE A 83 -9.46 -2.98 11.49
N GLY A 84 -8.16 -3.17 11.26
CA GLY A 84 -7.25 -3.64 12.29
C GLY A 84 -7.20 -2.72 13.50
N ASP A 85 -7.15 -1.42 13.27
CA ASP A 85 -7.11 -0.44 14.35
C ASP A 85 -8.41 -0.48 15.17
N GLU A 86 -9.57 -0.58 14.51
CA GLU A 86 -10.85 -0.64 15.20
C GLU A 86 -10.93 -1.85 16.11
N TYR A 87 -10.59 -3.02 15.60
CA TYR A 87 -10.65 -4.24 16.39
C TYR A 87 -9.56 -4.31 17.45
N SER A 88 -8.41 -3.78 17.16
CA SER A 88 -7.31 -3.69 18.12
C SER A 88 -7.70 -2.86 19.34
N GLN A 89 -8.36 -1.73 19.11
CA GLN A 89 -8.85 -0.87 20.18
C GLN A 89 -9.91 -1.57 21.03
N GLN A 90 -10.82 -2.28 20.39
CA GLN A 90 -11.83 -3.03 21.10
C GLN A 90 -11.19 -4.12 21.97
N ASP A 91 -10.26 -4.85 21.42
CA ASP A 91 -9.56 -5.90 22.14
C ASP A 91 -8.76 -5.34 23.30
N SER A 92 -8.11 -4.20 23.11
CA SER A 92 -7.37 -3.53 24.17
C SER A 92 -8.31 -3.13 25.31
N GLY A 93 -9.49 -2.61 24.97
CA GLY A 93 -10.49 -2.25 25.94
C GLY A 93 -10.94 -3.47 26.73
N ARG A 94 -11.18 -4.58 26.07
CA ARG A 94 -11.58 -5.81 26.73
C ARG A 94 -10.46 -6.35 27.60
N LEU A 95 -9.25 -6.38 27.07
CA LEU A 95 -8.11 -6.91 27.80
C LEU A 95 -7.82 -6.12 29.05
N SER A 96 -7.99 -4.81 29.01
CA SER A 96 -7.77 -4.01 30.18
C SER A 96 -8.78 -4.35 31.28
N ILE A 97 -9.96 -4.82 30.89
CA ILE A 97 -10.97 -5.26 31.85
C ILE A 97 -10.70 -6.70 32.28
N ALA A 98 -10.49 -7.54 31.29
CA ALA A 98 -10.37 -8.96 31.51
C ALA A 98 -9.03 -9.35 32.05
N THR A 99 -8.01 -8.87 31.66
CA THR A 99 -6.77 -9.18 32.03
C THR A 99 -6.02 -10.05 31.60
N THR A 100 -5.77 -10.39 30.95
CA THR A 100 -4.94 -11.19 30.52
C THR A 100 -4.71 -11.84 29.65
N HIS A 101 -4.52 -12.49 28.94
CA HIS A 101 -4.09 -13.16 27.63
C HIS A 101 -3.91 -13.36 26.65
N THR A 102 -3.92 -13.49 26.53
CA THR A 102 -3.67 -13.72 25.19
C THR A 102 -3.70 -13.88 24.38
N GLN A 103 -3.94 -13.96 24.48
CA GLN A 103 -3.95 -14.15 23.11
C GLN A 103 -4.30 -14.20 22.48
N ALA A 104 -4.61 -14.17 23.17
CA ALA A 104 -4.88 -14.36 21.80
C ALA A 104 -4.89 -14.42 21.17
N ARG A 105 -4.81 -14.70 21.30
CA ARG A 105 -4.75 -14.92 20.07
C ARG A 105 -4.91 -15.15 19.44
N TYR A 106 -4.94 -15.19 19.92
CA TYR A 106 -5.17 -15.52 18.97
C TYR A 106 -5.65 -15.76 18.67
N VAL A 107 -6.00 -15.71 19.08
CA VAL A 107 -6.66 -15.89 18.45
C VAL A 107 -7.07 -16.09 18.07
N LEU A 108 -7.44 -15.71 18.07
CA LEU A 108 -8.09 -15.90 17.49
C LEU A 108 -8.60 -16.29 17.31
N PRO A 109 -8.93 -16.27 17.62
CA PRO A 109 -9.62 -16.55 17.09
C PRO A 109 -10.11 -16.79 16.80
N GLY A 110 -10.37 -16.44 17.16
CA GLY A 110 -11.18 -16.55 16.62
C GLY A 110 -11.42 -16.73 16.28
N PRO A 111 -11.82 -16.72 16.75
CA PRO A 111 -12.03 -16.91 16.14
C PRO A 111 -11.81 -17.13 15.95
N VAL A 112 -12.32 -16.59 16.24
CA VAL A 112 -12.19 -16.86 15.78
C VAL A 112 -11.96 -17.16 15.60
N GLY A 113 -12.13 -16.61 16.23
CA GLY A 113 -12.14 -16.94 15.81
C GLY A 113 -11.91 -17.25 15.69
N GLU A 114 -12.32 -16.75 15.55
CA GLU A 114 -12.11 -17.03 15.15
C GLU A 114 -11.51 -17.29 14.97
N LEU A 115 -12.11 -16.95 15.81
CA LEU A 115 -11.47 -17.32 15.43
C LEU A 115 -11.02 -17.48 15.52
N ARG A 116 -11.11 -16.46 15.28
CA ARG A 116 -10.74 -16.60 15.36
C ARG A 116 -10.42 -17.02 15.50
N ARG A 117 -10.81 -16.46 15.60
CA ARG A 117 -10.54 -16.62 15.62
C ARG A 117 -10.09 -16.85 15.67
N LEU A 118 -10.61 -16.22 15.89
CA LEU A 118 -10.20 -16.34 15.76
C LEU A 118 -9.84 -16.49 16.05
N TYR A 119 -10.34 -15.94 16.33
CA TYR A 119 -10.02 -15.97 16.37
C TYR A 119 -9.84 -16.44 16.64
N PRO A 120 -9.83 -16.13 17.04
CA PRO A 120 -9.80 -16.43 16.94
C PRO A 120 -9.48 -16.87 17.21
#